data_e83de74f44a9b217886ef916f3ccb08a
#
_entry.id   e83de74f44a9b217886ef916f3ccb08a
#
_cell.length_a   1.000
_cell.length_b   1.000
_cell.length_c   1.000
_cell.angle_alpha   90.00
_cell.angle_beta   90.00
_cell.angle_gamma   90.00
#
_symmetry.space_group_name_H-M   'P 1'
#
loop_
_entity.id
_entity.type
_entity.pdbx_description
1 polymer ?
#
loop_
_entity_poly.entity_id
_entity_poly.type
_entity_poly.pdbx_seq_one_letter_code
_entity_poly.pdbx_strand_id
1 'polypeptide(L)'
;MEQQKVTIKDVAELAGVSKSTVSRYLNNGYISMEKQAKVRKAIEATGFQSNFFAKRLKTRESKLIGIVLPRMDSVTVGKLLSGITRVLEPEGYQSILLVSQLSGKKELESMQKLQQQGVDAILVDSVGITPEHVRRAREWSLPILYTGQHHKDVHCLKINDAAAGHRMGVYLRQMGHQHAVFAGVTESDKAVGVERKEGFAAGFCEGRPDAKIDFVETGFDFLSAYNQAEEIRKLAPSVVVGATDNISLGILRYFHERGIRVPHDVSVVGFGGYDVGAVVYPALTTVAFDYELMGMKAANYILNMLRGKGKDETNLDMPLFFVERESVRNVNDQSDALTLNTLLGSL
;
A
#
# COMPACT_ATOMS: atom_id res chain seq x y z
N MET A 1 28.72 37.02 4.14
CA MET A 1 28.05 37.90 3.14
C MET A 1 26.70 37.33 2.86
N GLU A 2 25.62 37.95 3.38
CA GLU A 2 24.23 37.54 3.03
C GLU A 2 24.03 37.82 1.55
N GLN A 3 23.80 36.79 0.76
CA GLN A 3 23.37 36.93 -0.63
C GLN A 3 21.99 37.57 -0.62
N GLN A 4 21.89 38.77 -1.10
CA GLN A 4 20.63 39.52 -1.23
C GLN A 4 19.72 38.75 -2.15
N LYS A 5 18.63 38.18 -1.62
CA LYS A 5 17.70 37.29 -2.34
C LYS A 5 17.01 38.09 -3.44
N VAL A 6 17.28 37.73 -4.71
CA VAL A 6 16.65 38.37 -5.88
C VAL A 6 15.12 38.25 -5.77
N THR A 7 14.43 39.37 -6.02
CA THR A 7 12.97 39.49 -5.90
C THR A 7 12.31 39.63 -7.27
N ILE A 8 10.99 39.48 -7.30
CA ILE A 8 10.20 39.72 -8.52
C ILE A 8 10.31 41.19 -9.01
N LYS A 9 10.68 42.13 -8.09
CA LYS A 9 10.91 43.51 -8.42
C LYS A 9 12.18 43.65 -9.26
N ASP A 10 13.24 43.01 -8.86
CA ASP A 10 14.53 43.06 -9.56
C ASP A 10 14.45 42.47 -10.96
N VAL A 11 13.69 41.37 -11.13
CA VAL A 11 13.38 40.79 -12.45
C VAL A 11 12.57 41.76 -13.30
N ALA A 12 11.58 42.45 -12.72
CA ALA A 12 10.73 43.39 -13.45
C ALA A 12 11.54 44.62 -13.93
N GLU A 13 12.42 45.15 -13.09
CA GLU A 13 13.32 46.25 -13.40
C GLU A 13 14.29 45.88 -14.52
N LEU A 14 14.95 44.71 -14.44
CA LEU A 14 15.86 44.22 -15.46
C LEU A 14 15.18 43.92 -16.80
N ALA A 15 13.94 43.38 -16.78
CA ALA A 15 13.15 43.10 -17.96
C ALA A 15 12.48 44.34 -18.60
N GLY A 16 12.46 45.50 -17.91
CA GLY A 16 11.78 46.69 -18.35
C GLY A 16 10.24 46.53 -18.41
N VAL A 17 9.66 45.75 -17.51
CA VAL A 17 8.23 45.47 -17.42
C VAL A 17 7.66 45.68 -16.03
N SER A 18 6.34 45.70 -15.90
CA SER A 18 5.73 45.79 -14.57
C SER A 18 5.82 44.49 -13.79
N LYS A 19 5.81 44.56 -12.43
CA LYS A 19 5.72 43.37 -11.56
C LYS A 19 4.54 42.46 -11.90
N SER A 20 3.41 43.04 -12.32
CA SER A 20 2.23 42.28 -12.76
C SER A 20 2.49 41.50 -14.03
N THR A 21 3.32 42.01 -14.96
CA THR A 21 3.72 41.29 -16.18
C THR A 21 4.61 40.11 -15.85
N VAL A 22 5.59 40.25 -14.95
CA VAL A 22 6.43 39.14 -14.47
C VAL A 22 5.57 38.10 -13.74
N SER A 23 4.64 38.55 -12.89
CA SER A 23 3.71 37.66 -12.19
C SER A 23 2.82 36.86 -13.16
N ARG A 24 2.32 37.49 -14.24
CA ARG A 24 1.56 36.78 -15.29
C ARG A 24 2.42 35.74 -16.01
N TYR A 25 3.65 36.08 -16.37
CA TYR A 25 4.61 35.14 -16.97
C TYR A 25 4.82 33.90 -16.09
N LEU A 26 5.13 34.11 -14.81
CA LEU A 26 5.36 33.04 -13.84
C LEU A 26 4.13 32.14 -13.56
N ASN A 27 2.92 32.64 -13.85
CA ASN A 27 1.66 31.93 -13.66
C ASN A 27 1.02 31.48 -15.00
N ASN A 28 1.81 31.39 -16.09
CA ASN A 28 1.34 31.01 -17.42
C ASN A 28 0.17 31.88 -17.94
N GLY A 29 0.03 33.11 -17.44
CA GLY A 29 -0.95 34.07 -17.93
C GLY A 29 -0.51 34.70 -19.23
N TYR A 30 -1.49 35.20 -20.02
CA TYR A 30 -1.22 35.83 -21.31
C TYR A 30 -0.37 37.10 -21.17
N ILE A 31 0.76 37.12 -21.87
CA ILE A 31 1.61 38.28 -22.17
C ILE A 31 2.16 38.15 -23.59
N SER A 32 2.50 39.31 -24.26
CA SER A 32 3.04 39.24 -25.61
C SER A 32 4.36 38.49 -25.67
N MET A 33 4.67 37.86 -26.81
CA MET A 33 5.91 37.09 -27.02
C MET A 33 7.17 37.93 -26.77
N GLU A 34 7.16 39.20 -27.10
CA GLU A 34 8.26 40.13 -26.80
C GLU A 34 8.51 40.26 -25.30
N LYS A 35 7.43 40.45 -24.51
CA LYS A 35 7.51 40.55 -23.05
C LYS A 35 7.93 39.22 -22.43
N GLN A 36 7.48 38.07 -22.98
CA GLN A 36 7.91 36.76 -22.53
C GLN A 36 9.42 36.60 -22.67
N ALA A 37 9.98 36.97 -23.84
CA ALA A 37 11.42 36.88 -24.10
C ALA A 37 12.24 37.77 -23.15
N LYS A 38 11.77 39.01 -22.88
CA LYS A 38 12.44 39.93 -21.94
C LYS A 38 12.43 39.38 -20.50
N VAL A 39 11.29 38.88 -20.03
CA VAL A 39 11.17 38.32 -18.68
C VAL A 39 12.00 37.05 -18.52
N ARG A 40 12.00 36.13 -19.49
CA ARG A 40 12.81 34.92 -19.47
C ARG A 40 14.30 35.26 -19.35
N LYS A 41 14.81 36.18 -20.22
CA LYS A 41 16.20 36.61 -20.20
C LYS A 41 16.59 37.25 -18.85
N ALA A 42 15.70 38.02 -18.25
CA ALA A 42 15.93 38.64 -16.93
C ALA A 42 15.96 37.58 -15.81
N ILE A 43 15.12 36.56 -15.85
CA ILE A 43 15.14 35.43 -14.91
C ILE A 43 16.45 34.65 -15.02
N GLU A 44 16.88 34.32 -16.24
CA GLU A 44 18.15 33.63 -16.50
C GLU A 44 19.35 34.45 -15.98
N ALA A 45 19.39 35.75 -16.25
CA ALA A 45 20.47 36.63 -15.84
C ALA A 45 20.54 36.86 -14.33
N THR A 46 19.39 36.90 -13.62
CA THR A 46 19.32 37.14 -12.19
C THR A 46 19.39 35.86 -11.35
N GLY A 47 19.23 34.70 -11.96
CA GLY A 47 19.06 33.43 -11.23
C GLY A 47 17.78 33.41 -10.35
N PHE A 48 16.79 34.27 -10.67
CA PHE A 48 15.57 34.36 -9.88
C PHE A 48 14.82 33.03 -9.86
N GLN A 49 14.57 32.54 -8.65
CA GLN A 49 13.67 31.44 -8.41
C GLN A 49 12.38 31.96 -7.78
N SER A 50 11.24 31.61 -8.40
CA SER A 50 9.95 32.01 -7.85
C SER A 50 9.82 31.47 -6.41
N ASN A 51 9.57 32.36 -5.45
CA ASN A 51 9.38 31.93 -4.07
C ASN A 51 8.04 31.18 -3.96
N PHE A 52 8.14 29.87 -3.84
CA PHE A 52 7.01 28.95 -3.68
C PHE A 52 6.07 29.39 -2.53
N PHE A 53 6.65 29.87 -1.42
CA PHE A 53 5.89 30.39 -0.28
C PHE A 53 5.09 31.67 -0.59
N ALA A 54 5.63 32.58 -1.44
CA ALA A 54 4.92 33.78 -1.82
C ALA A 54 3.73 33.49 -2.76
N LYS A 55 3.81 32.42 -3.57
CA LYS A 55 2.72 31.94 -4.40
C LYS A 55 1.59 31.33 -3.55
N ARG A 56 1.94 30.54 -2.51
CA ARG A 56 1.00 29.95 -1.53
C ARG A 56 0.14 31.00 -0.82
N LEU A 57 0.75 32.10 -0.37
CA LEU A 57 0.03 33.20 0.29
C LEU A 57 -1.06 33.85 -0.58
N LYS A 58 -0.91 33.79 -1.90
CA LYS A 58 -1.86 34.40 -2.84
C LYS A 58 -2.99 33.46 -3.28
N THR A 59 -2.71 32.16 -3.41
CA THR A 59 -3.66 31.17 -3.95
C THR A 59 -4.42 30.41 -2.88
N ARG A 60 -4.03 30.49 -1.62
CA ARG A 60 -4.50 29.64 -0.49
C ARG A 60 -4.29 28.14 -0.70
N GLU A 61 -3.61 27.72 -1.76
CA GLU A 61 -3.25 26.34 -2.06
C GLU A 61 -1.73 26.15 -1.91
N SER A 62 -1.33 25.11 -1.22
CA SER A 62 0.09 24.79 -1.06
C SER A 62 0.65 23.95 -2.20
N LYS A 63 -0.23 23.27 -2.94
CA LYS A 63 0.12 22.23 -3.90
C LYS A 63 0.97 21.11 -3.27
N LEU A 64 0.77 20.87 -1.97
CA LEU A 64 1.41 19.80 -1.22
C LEU A 64 0.35 18.82 -0.70
N ILE A 65 0.60 17.54 -0.91
CA ILE A 65 -0.15 16.45 -0.28
C ILE A 65 0.76 15.76 0.73
N GLY A 66 0.31 15.69 1.97
CA GLY A 66 1.00 14.90 3.00
C GLY A 66 0.65 13.42 2.85
N ILE A 67 1.64 12.53 2.94
CA ILE A 67 1.42 11.09 2.93
C ILE A 67 2.10 10.50 4.15
N VAL A 68 1.32 9.83 5.00
CA VAL A 68 1.83 9.08 6.16
C VAL A 68 1.82 7.61 5.81
N LEU A 69 2.97 6.97 5.96
CA LEU A 69 3.20 5.55 5.61
C LEU A 69 3.60 4.75 6.85
N PRO A 70 3.18 3.49 6.97
CA PRO A 70 3.57 2.66 8.12
C PRO A 70 5.05 2.29 8.09
N ARG A 71 5.62 2.06 6.89
CA ARG A 71 7.01 1.64 6.66
C ARG A 71 7.41 1.93 5.21
N MET A 72 8.72 1.95 4.92
CA MET A 72 9.23 2.21 3.56
C MET A 72 9.74 0.94 2.84
N ASP A 73 10.03 -0.11 3.58
CA ASP A 73 10.60 -1.37 3.07
C ASP A 73 9.54 -2.36 2.54
N SER A 74 8.34 -1.88 2.25
CA SER A 74 7.24 -2.67 1.70
C SER A 74 7.11 -2.48 0.18
N VAL A 75 7.03 -3.58 -0.56
CA VAL A 75 6.75 -3.57 -2.02
C VAL A 75 5.42 -2.88 -2.32
N THR A 76 4.42 -3.06 -1.44
CA THR A 76 3.07 -2.47 -1.60
C THR A 76 3.11 -0.96 -1.51
N VAL A 77 3.90 -0.41 -0.59
CA VAL A 77 4.10 1.05 -0.43
C VAL A 77 4.70 1.66 -1.70
N GLY A 78 5.70 1.01 -2.31
CA GLY A 78 6.28 1.48 -3.57
C GLY A 78 5.25 1.56 -4.69
N LYS A 79 4.42 0.52 -4.87
CA LYS A 79 3.34 0.48 -5.88
C LYS A 79 2.25 1.53 -5.57
N LEU A 80 1.85 1.69 -4.30
CA LEU A 80 0.90 2.71 -3.86
C LEU A 80 1.40 4.12 -4.20
N LEU A 81 2.65 4.44 -3.86
CA LEU A 81 3.25 5.74 -4.15
C LEU A 81 3.39 6.00 -5.65
N SER A 82 3.73 4.98 -6.46
CA SER A 82 3.74 5.08 -7.91
C SER A 82 2.38 5.52 -8.45
N GLY A 83 1.31 4.87 -8.00
CA GLY A 83 -0.06 5.24 -8.40
C GLY A 83 -0.44 6.65 -7.96
N ILE A 84 -0.10 7.04 -6.74
CA ILE A 84 -0.36 8.39 -6.21
C ILE A 84 0.37 9.44 -7.05
N THR A 85 1.66 9.25 -7.30
CA THR A 85 2.51 10.20 -8.03
C THR A 85 1.99 10.38 -9.47
N ARG A 86 1.61 9.28 -10.14
CA ARG A 86 1.05 9.29 -11.51
C ARG A 86 -0.16 10.21 -11.67
N VAL A 87 -0.95 10.39 -10.61
CA VAL A 87 -2.14 11.25 -10.62
C VAL A 87 -1.83 12.65 -10.12
N LEU A 88 -1.02 12.81 -9.09
CA LEU A 88 -0.78 14.12 -8.46
C LEU A 88 0.18 15.00 -9.26
N GLU A 89 1.21 14.43 -9.89
CA GLU A 89 2.24 15.19 -10.61
C GLU A 89 1.68 16.02 -11.78
N PRO A 90 0.83 15.48 -12.68
CA PRO A 90 0.21 16.26 -13.75
C PRO A 90 -0.67 17.41 -13.26
N GLU A 91 -1.21 17.30 -12.04
CA GLU A 91 -2.03 18.34 -11.39
C GLU A 91 -1.18 19.38 -10.63
N GLY A 92 0.15 19.25 -10.70
CA GLY A 92 1.11 20.15 -10.09
C GLY A 92 1.25 19.99 -8.57
N TYR A 93 0.80 18.88 -8.00
CA TYR A 93 0.99 18.57 -6.58
C TYR A 93 2.33 17.86 -6.33
N GLN A 94 2.93 18.14 -5.18
CA GLN A 94 4.10 17.44 -4.64
C GLN A 94 3.71 16.69 -3.37
N SER A 95 4.36 15.55 -3.12
CA SER A 95 4.11 14.74 -1.94
C SER A 95 5.17 14.96 -0.87
N ILE A 96 4.73 15.09 0.41
CA ILE A 96 5.60 15.05 1.58
C ILE A 96 5.34 13.72 2.29
N LEU A 97 6.38 12.89 2.39
CA LEU A 97 6.30 11.56 2.98
C LEU A 97 6.79 11.58 4.43
N LEU A 98 6.00 11.03 5.35
CA LEU A 98 6.39 10.77 6.73
C LEU A 98 6.12 9.29 7.08
N VAL A 99 6.99 8.69 7.89
CA VAL A 99 6.93 7.27 8.24
C VAL A 99 6.58 7.10 9.71
N SER A 100 5.52 6.37 10.00
CA SER A 100 5.03 6.13 11.36
C SER A 100 5.69 4.95 12.08
N GLN A 101 6.45 4.11 11.37
CA GLN A 101 7.12 2.92 11.92
C GLN A 101 6.13 1.96 12.61
N LEU A 102 4.99 1.69 11.98
CA LEU A 102 3.92 0.82 12.51
C LEU A 102 3.34 1.30 13.86
N SER A 103 3.50 2.58 14.20
CA SER A 103 3.04 3.16 15.46
C SER A 103 1.90 4.16 15.23
N GLY A 104 0.70 3.84 15.72
CA GLY A 104 -0.45 4.74 15.65
C GLY A 104 -0.20 6.09 16.33
N LYS A 105 0.62 6.15 17.40
CA LYS A 105 1.04 7.40 18.01
C LYS A 105 1.88 8.25 17.05
N LYS A 106 2.90 7.66 16.42
CA LYS A 106 3.73 8.37 15.44
C LYS A 106 2.94 8.74 14.19
N GLU A 107 1.93 7.96 13.82
CA GLU A 107 0.99 8.27 12.74
C GLU A 107 0.27 9.59 13.03
N LEU A 108 -0.33 9.71 14.20
CA LEU A 108 -0.99 10.94 14.66
C LEU A 108 -0.01 12.13 14.75
N GLU A 109 1.20 11.94 15.27
CA GLU A 109 2.24 12.98 15.30
C GLU A 109 2.63 13.42 13.89
N SER A 110 2.73 12.50 12.95
CA SER A 110 3.03 12.78 11.53
C SER A 110 1.93 13.57 10.85
N MET A 111 0.68 13.19 11.07
CA MET A 111 -0.48 13.95 10.59
C MET A 111 -0.47 15.38 11.11
N GLN A 112 -0.17 15.58 12.40
CA GLN A 112 -0.07 16.90 13.03
C GLN A 112 1.03 17.77 12.38
N LYS A 113 2.21 17.19 12.12
CA LYS A 113 3.31 17.89 11.45
C LYS A 113 2.92 18.34 10.05
N LEU A 114 2.26 17.46 9.28
CA LEU A 114 1.78 17.78 7.93
C LEU A 114 0.74 18.92 7.95
N GLN A 115 -0.21 18.86 8.88
CA GLN A 115 -1.21 19.90 9.05
C GLN A 115 -0.55 21.26 9.38
N GLN A 116 0.45 21.28 10.29
CA GLN A 116 1.23 22.49 10.63
C GLN A 116 2.07 23.01 9.46
N GLN A 117 2.53 22.13 8.57
CA GLN A 117 3.23 22.52 7.34
C GLN A 117 2.28 23.10 6.29
N GLY A 118 0.98 23.04 6.51
CA GLY A 118 -0.05 23.59 5.64
C GLY A 118 -0.16 22.85 4.32
N VAL A 119 -0.13 21.51 4.35
CA VAL A 119 -0.49 20.68 3.20
C VAL A 119 -1.97 20.86 2.86
N ASP A 120 -2.35 20.65 1.60
CA ASP A 120 -3.74 20.82 1.16
C ASP A 120 -4.62 19.62 1.54
N ALA A 121 -4.03 18.42 1.66
CA ALA A 121 -4.71 17.21 2.12
C ALA A 121 -3.70 16.20 2.71
N ILE A 122 -4.21 15.20 3.44
CA ILE A 122 -3.39 14.11 4.00
C ILE A 122 -3.93 12.76 3.54
N LEU A 123 -3.05 11.90 3.07
CA LEU A 123 -3.27 10.49 2.79
C LEU A 123 -2.56 9.68 3.87
N VAL A 124 -3.26 8.77 4.53
CA VAL A 124 -2.72 7.98 5.63
C VAL A 124 -2.87 6.50 5.29
N ASP A 125 -1.75 5.83 5.02
CA ASP A 125 -1.71 4.36 4.94
C ASP A 125 -1.60 3.83 6.38
N SER A 126 -2.75 3.55 6.98
CA SER A 126 -2.90 3.38 8.43
C SER A 126 -2.75 1.92 8.84
N VAL A 127 -2.18 1.70 10.03
CA VAL A 127 -2.19 0.38 10.70
C VAL A 127 -3.43 0.18 11.59
N GLY A 128 -4.17 1.24 11.88
CA GLY A 128 -5.39 1.17 12.66
C GLY A 128 -5.99 2.55 12.94
N ILE A 129 -7.28 2.72 12.68
CA ILE A 129 -8.00 3.97 12.87
C ILE A 129 -8.57 4.02 14.29
N THR A 130 -8.03 4.91 15.12
CA THR A 130 -8.46 5.11 16.51
C THR A 130 -9.48 6.25 16.62
N PRO A 131 -10.19 6.40 17.76
CA PRO A 131 -11.08 7.55 17.99
C PRO A 131 -10.38 8.90 17.80
N GLU A 132 -9.08 9.00 18.09
CA GLU A 132 -8.30 10.22 17.88
C GLU A 132 -8.10 10.54 16.38
N HIS A 133 -7.91 9.54 15.53
CA HIS A 133 -7.89 9.72 14.07
C HIS A 133 -9.23 10.26 13.55
N VAL A 134 -10.34 9.70 14.04
CA VAL A 134 -11.69 10.14 13.70
C VAL A 134 -11.94 11.58 14.15
N ARG A 135 -11.54 11.91 15.37
CA ARG A 135 -11.67 13.27 15.92
C ARG A 135 -10.93 14.28 15.03
N ARG A 136 -9.66 14.01 14.68
CA ARG A 136 -8.88 14.91 13.82
C ARG A 136 -9.47 15.05 12.43
N ALA A 137 -9.94 13.96 11.83
CA ALA A 137 -10.58 14.01 10.51
C ALA A 137 -11.85 14.88 10.50
N ARG A 138 -12.55 14.99 11.64
CA ARG A 138 -13.73 15.85 11.80
C ARG A 138 -13.40 17.30 12.13
N GLU A 139 -12.39 17.51 12.97
CA GLU A 139 -12.02 18.85 13.46
C GLU A 139 -11.17 19.64 12.45
N TRP A 140 -10.36 18.97 11.66
CA TRP A 140 -9.50 19.64 10.71
C TRP A 140 -10.25 19.94 9.42
N SER A 141 -10.04 21.16 8.91
CA SER A 141 -10.69 21.62 7.67
C SER A 141 -10.03 21.12 6.40
N LEU A 142 -8.95 20.33 6.51
CA LEU A 142 -8.28 19.73 5.35
C LEU A 142 -8.79 18.30 5.10
N PRO A 143 -8.90 17.85 3.83
CA PRO A 143 -9.27 16.50 3.48
C PRO A 143 -8.28 15.47 4.01
N ILE A 144 -8.79 14.38 4.60
CA ILE A 144 -8.00 13.23 5.03
C ILE A 144 -8.63 11.97 4.44
N LEU A 145 -7.81 11.15 3.79
CA LEU A 145 -8.18 9.82 3.29
C LEU A 145 -7.30 8.77 3.93
N TYR A 146 -7.89 7.73 4.47
CA TYR A 146 -7.19 6.56 5.00
C TYR A 146 -7.13 5.45 3.96
N THR A 147 -6.00 4.74 3.88
CA THR A 147 -5.85 3.51 3.10
C THR A 147 -5.44 2.35 4.02
N GLY A 148 -5.66 1.13 3.58
CA GLY A 148 -5.30 -0.09 4.32
C GLY A 148 -6.26 -0.48 5.45
N GLN A 149 -6.97 0.47 6.02
CA GLN A 149 -7.91 0.25 7.14
C GLN A 149 -9.27 0.85 6.83
N HIS A 150 -10.27 0.47 7.62
CA HIS A 150 -11.66 0.94 7.45
C HIS A 150 -12.24 1.49 8.74
N HIS A 151 -12.99 2.58 8.64
CA HIS A 151 -13.83 3.11 9.71
C HIS A 151 -15.02 3.88 9.13
N LYS A 152 -16.23 3.66 9.67
CA LYS A 152 -17.49 4.22 9.15
C LYS A 152 -17.56 5.76 9.16
N ASP A 153 -16.79 6.41 10.00
CA ASP A 153 -16.89 7.86 10.29
C ASP A 153 -15.82 8.70 9.57
N VAL A 154 -14.97 8.09 8.73
CA VAL A 154 -13.92 8.77 7.97
C VAL A 154 -13.84 8.22 6.55
N HIS A 155 -13.21 8.96 5.65
CA HIS A 155 -13.01 8.50 4.28
C HIS A 155 -11.93 7.43 4.21
N CYS A 156 -12.28 6.27 3.67
CA CYS A 156 -11.39 5.12 3.56
C CYS A 156 -11.40 4.52 2.16
N LEU A 157 -10.25 4.05 1.73
CA LEU A 157 -10.06 3.18 0.58
C LEU A 157 -9.36 1.92 1.05
N LYS A 158 -10.03 0.77 0.99
CA LYS A 158 -9.51 -0.48 1.55
C LYS A 158 -9.58 -1.65 0.59
N ILE A 159 -8.81 -2.66 0.91
CA ILE A 159 -8.97 -4.03 0.42
C ILE A 159 -10.02 -4.70 1.30
N ASN A 160 -10.86 -5.55 0.72
CA ASN A 160 -11.76 -6.40 1.50
C ASN A 160 -10.99 -7.63 2.00
N ASP A 161 -10.27 -7.47 3.11
CA ASP A 161 -9.39 -8.49 3.67
C ASP A 161 -10.14 -9.75 4.11
N ALA A 162 -11.34 -9.60 4.66
CA ALA A 162 -12.20 -10.71 5.02
C ALA A 162 -12.60 -11.54 3.77
N ALA A 163 -12.99 -10.89 2.68
CA ALA A 163 -13.32 -11.57 1.42
C ALA A 163 -12.08 -12.23 0.79
N ALA A 164 -10.91 -11.59 0.87
CA ALA A 164 -9.65 -12.16 0.39
C ALA A 164 -9.30 -13.44 1.15
N GLY A 165 -9.35 -13.38 2.48
CA GLY A 165 -9.15 -14.54 3.34
C GLY A 165 -10.14 -15.66 3.04
N HIS A 166 -11.43 -15.34 2.99
CA HIS A 166 -12.48 -16.30 2.71
C HIS A 166 -12.28 -17.02 1.37
N ARG A 167 -11.95 -16.28 0.31
CA ARG A 167 -11.68 -16.86 -1.01
C ARG A 167 -10.51 -17.84 -1.00
N MET A 168 -9.44 -17.54 -0.28
CA MET A 168 -8.30 -18.45 -0.11
C MET A 168 -8.71 -19.70 0.70
N GLY A 169 -9.49 -19.52 1.76
CA GLY A 169 -9.99 -20.63 2.58
C GLY A 169 -10.85 -21.59 1.78
N VAL A 170 -11.81 -21.08 1.00
CA VAL A 170 -12.66 -21.88 0.10
C VAL A 170 -11.84 -22.64 -0.94
N TYR A 171 -10.84 -21.98 -1.56
CA TYR A 171 -9.95 -22.62 -2.53
C TYR A 171 -9.19 -23.81 -1.92
N LEU A 172 -8.54 -23.62 -0.78
CA LEU A 172 -7.77 -24.69 -0.13
C LEU A 172 -8.65 -25.82 0.38
N ARG A 173 -9.88 -25.50 0.82
CA ARG A 173 -10.88 -26.51 1.13
C ARG A 173 -11.25 -27.35 -0.10
N GLN A 174 -11.44 -26.74 -1.26
CA GLN A 174 -11.73 -27.44 -2.52
C GLN A 174 -10.54 -28.30 -2.97
N MET A 175 -9.29 -27.88 -2.68
CA MET A 175 -8.08 -28.68 -2.92
C MET A 175 -7.92 -29.83 -1.92
N GLY A 176 -8.85 -30.04 -0.98
CA GLY A 176 -8.87 -31.17 -0.05
C GLY A 176 -7.99 -30.99 1.20
N HIS A 177 -7.44 -29.80 1.44
CA HIS A 177 -6.65 -29.54 2.66
C HIS A 177 -7.53 -29.56 3.91
N GLN A 178 -7.08 -30.25 4.97
CA GLN A 178 -7.82 -30.40 6.24
C GLN A 178 -7.11 -29.74 7.42
N HIS A 179 -5.80 -29.58 7.33
CA HIS A 179 -5.00 -28.93 8.37
C HIS A 179 -4.16 -27.82 7.75
N ALA A 180 -4.43 -26.58 8.16
CA ALA A 180 -3.71 -25.38 7.75
C ALA A 180 -2.97 -24.75 8.91
N VAL A 181 -1.82 -24.15 8.66
CA VAL A 181 -1.19 -23.17 9.54
C VAL A 181 -1.30 -21.81 8.89
N PHE A 182 -1.95 -20.85 9.56
CA PHE A 182 -1.97 -19.45 9.16
C PHE A 182 -0.82 -18.72 9.86
N ALA A 183 0.21 -18.37 9.08
CA ALA A 183 1.35 -17.57 9.52
C ALA A 183 1.00 -16.10 9.33
N GLY A 184 0.65 -15.42 10.42
CA GLY A 184 0.06 -14.09 10.40
C GLY A 184 0.85 -13.06 11.21
N VAL A 185 0.33 -11.86 11.25
CA VAL A 185 0.88 -10.74 12.00
C VAL A 185 0.02 -10.43 13.21
N THR A 186 0.51 -9.55 14.08
CA THR A 186 -0.20 -9.12 15.29
C THR A 186 -1.59 -8.54 14.99
N GLU A 187 -2.55 -8.76 15.89
CA GLU A 187 -3.93 -8.24 15.80
C GLU A 187 -4.05 -6.71 15.96
N SER A 188 -2.94 -6.02 16.21
CA SER A 188 -2.91 -4.55 16.13
C SER A 188 -3.16 -4.05 14.70
N ASP A 189 -2.77 -4.82 13.67
CA ASP A 189 -3.20 -4.61 12.29
C ASP A 189 -4.56 -5.30 12.08
N LYS A 190 -5.63 -4.50 12.01
CA LYS A 190 -7.00 -5.04 11.93
C LYS A 190 -7.28 -5.72 10.59
N ALA A 191 -6.78 -5.19 9.50
CA ALA A 191 -7.00 -5.73 8.16
C ALA A 191 -6.32 -7.09 7.99
N VAL A 192 -5.00 -7.15 8.19
CA VAL A 192 -4.19 -8.36 7.93
C VAL A 192 -4.20 -9.33 9.11
N GLY A 193 -4.06 -8.81 10.34
CA GLY A 193 -3.96 -9.62 11.55
C GLY A 193 -5.29 -10.15 12.06
N VAL A 194 -6.42 -9.53 11.70
CA VAL A 194 -7.76 -9.95 12.14
C VAL A 194 -8.66 -10.31 10.96
N GLU A 195 -9.06 -9.34 10.13
CA GLU A 195 -10.10 -9.55 9.09
C GLU A 195 -9.69 -10.64 8.08
N ARG A 196 -8.44 -10.62 7.60
CA ARG A 196 -7.92 -11.63 6.66
C ARG A 196 -7.86 -13.01 7.28
N LYS A 197 -7.36 -13.10 8.52
CA LYS A 197 -7.26 -14.33 9.30
C LYS A 197 -8.63 -14.96 9.55
N GLU A 198 -9.59 -14.17 10.04
CA GLU A 198 -10.96 -14.63 10.32
C GLU A 198 -11.70 -15.01 9.04
N GLY A 199 -11.55 -14.21 7.97
CA GLY A 199 -12.08 -14.54 6.66
C GLY A 199 -11.55 -15.88 6.15
N PHE A 200 -10.24 -16.13 6.28
CA PHE A 200 -9.64 -17.41 5.92
C PHE A 200 -10.25 -18.56 6.73
N ALA A 201 -10.34 -18.42 8.04
CA ALA A 201 -10.92 -19.45 8.90
C ALA A 201 -12.38 -19.74 8.52
N ALA A 202 -13.19 -18.72 8.26
CA ALA A 202 -14.56 -18.89 7.82
C ALA A 202 -14.68 -19.71 6.51
N GLY A 203 -13.88 -19.37 5.49
CA GLY A 203 -13.91 -20.09 4.21
C GLY A 203 -13.33 -21.50 4.28
N PHE A 204 -12.27 -21.71 5.07
CA PHE A 204 -11.61 -23.00 5.19
C PHE A 204 -12.43 -24.02 5.99
N CYS A 205 -13.07 -23.60 7.08
CA CYS A 205 -13.84 -24.46 7.96
C CYS A 205 -15.33 -24.61 7.55
N GLU A 206 -15.80 -23.87 6.56
CA GLU A 206 -17.21 -23.89 6.13
C GLU A 206 -17.67 -25.31 5.76
N GLY A 207 -18.68 -25.84 6.49
CA GLY A 207 -19.21 -27.18 6.29
C GLY A 207 -18.26 -28.32 6.69
N ARG A 208 -17.17 -28.05 7.40
CA ARG A 208 -16.13 -29.03 7.76
C ARG A 208 -15.70 -28.93 9.23
N PRO A 209 -16.42 -29.61 10.15
CA PRO A 209 -16.11 -29.56 11.58
C PRO A 209 -14.73 -30.13 11.93
N ASP A 210 -14.17 -30.99 11.08
CA ASP A 210 -12.87 -31.62 11.30
C ASP A 210 -11.68 -30.81 10.76
N ALA A 211 -11.95 -29.66 10.09
CA ALA A 211 -10.88 -28.79 9.61
C ALA A 211 -10.15 -28.14 10.77
N LYS A 212 -8.81 -28.25 10.75
CA LYS A 212 -7.93 -27.67 11.78
C LYS A 212 -7.15 -26.49 11.25
N ILE A 213 -7.09 -25.42 12.05
CA ILE A 213 -6.22 -24.25 11.78
C ILE A 213 -5.41 -23.97 13.03
N ASP A 214 -4.10 -23.95 12.87
CA ASP A 214 -3.18 -23.40 13.87
C ASP A 214 -2.74 -21.99 13.42
N PHE A 215 -2.52 -21.09 14.36
CA PHE A 215 -2.07 -19.73 14.09
C PHE A 215 -0.67 -19.51 14.67
N VAL A 216 0.24 -19.01 13.82
CA VAL A 216 1.61 -18.68 14.23
C VAL A 216 1.86 -17.21 13.92
N GLU A 217 2.23 -16.43 14.94
CA GLU A 217 2.54 -15.02 14.76
C GLU A 217 3.95 -14.83 14.18
N THR A 218 4.06 -13.99 13.17
CA THR A 218 5.30 -13.55 12.52
C THR A 218 5.34 -12.02 12.41
N GLY A 219 6.45 -11.46 11.93
CA GLY A 219 6.46 -10.09 11.40
C GLY A 219 6.02 -10.06 9.94
N PHE A 220 5.90 -8.87 9.38
CA PHE A 220 5.59 -8.68 7.94
C PHE A 220 6.76 -9.01 7.00
N ASP A 221 7.96 -9.18 7.54
CA ASP A 221 9.17 -9.37 6.78
C ASP A 221 9.50 -10.86 6.57
N PHE A 222 10.28 -11.09 5.53
CA PHE A 222 10.77 -12.40 5.14
C PHE A 222 11.52 -13.13 6.26
N LEU A 223 12.44 -12.43 6.98
CA LEU A 223 13.32 -13.05 7.95
C LEU A 223 12.56 -13.51 9.21
N SER A 224 11.60 -12.72 9.67
CA SER A 224 10.73 -13.08 10.77
C SER A 224 9.97 -14.38 10.48
N ALA A 225 9.40 -14.49 9.29
CA ALA A 225 8.69 -15.69 8.86
C ALA A 225 9.62 -16.91 8.72
N TYR A 226 10.82 -16.70 8.15
CA TYR A 226 11.84 -17.75 8.07
C TYR A 226 12.20 -18.30 9.47
N ASN A 227 12.38 -17.43 10.45
CA ASN A 227 12.73 -17.83 11.82
C ASN A 227 11.60 -18.59 12.53
N GLN A 228 10.34 -18.36 12.17
CA GLN A 228 9.17 -19.07 12.72
C GLN A 228 8.84 -20.37 11.96
N ALA A 229 9.47 -20.61 10.82
CA ALA A 229 9.10 -21.72 9.93
C ALA A 229 9.37 -23.11 10.55
N GLU A 230 10.31 -23.24 11.51
CA GLU A 230 10.51 -24.50 12.25
C GLU A 230 9.31 -24.83 13.15
N GLU A 231 8.75 -23.84 13.83
CA GLU A 231 7.54 -24.06 14.65
C GLU A 231 6.33 -24.41 13.77
N ILE A 232 6.21 -23.76 12.61
CA ILE A 232 5.19 -24.11 11.60
C ILE A 232 5.36 -25.56 11.13
N ARG A 233 6.59 -25.99 10.84
CA ARG A 233 6.91 -27.36 10.40
C ARG A 233 6.52 -28.40 11.43
N LYS A 234 6.77 -28.14 12.72
CA LYS A 234 6.43 -29.06 13.83
C LYS A 234 4.92 -29.33 13.95
N LEU A 235 4.09 -28.40 13.51
CA LEU A 235 2.64 -28.56 13.48
C LEU A 235 2.18 -29.53 12.37
N ALA A 236 3.07 -29.90 11.45
CA ALA A 236 2.81 -30.83 10.34
C ALA A 236 1.55 -30.50 9.51
N PRO A 237 1.37 -29.25 9.05
CA PRO A 237 0.20 -28.88 8.26
C PRO A 237 0.25 -29.47 6.84
N SER A 238 -0.92 -29.65 6.22
CA SER A 238 -0.99 -29.95 4.79
C SER A 238 -0.81 -28.70 3.90
N VAL A 239 -1.08 -27.51 4.47
CA VAL A 239 -0.88 -26.23 3.81
C VAL A 239 -0.49 -25.13 4.80
N VAL A 240 0.42 -24.26 4.38
CA VAL A 240 0.79 -23.02 5.10
C VAL A 240 0.25 -21.82 4.34
N VAL A 241 -0.40 -20.94 5.08
CA VAL A 241 -1.00 -19.70 4.57
C VAL A 241 -0.25 -18.53 5.17
N GLY A 242 0.63 -17.90 4.41
CA GLY A 242 1.26 -16.65 4.85
C GLY A 242 0.31 -15.49 4.67
N ALA A 243 0.14 -14.68 5.71
CA ALA A 243 -0.73 -13.50 5.67
C ALA A 243 -0.29 -12.46 4.63
N THR A 244 0.97 -12.53 4.17
CA THR A 244 1.49 -11.81 2.99
C THR A 244 2.41 -12.72 2.18
N ASP A 245 2.65 -12.37 0.90
CA ASP A 245 3.60 -13.12 0.07
C ASP A 245 5.03 -13.13 0.66
N ASN A 246 5.48 -12.06 1.33
CA ASN A 246 6.78 -12.05 2.00
C ASN A 246 6.89 -13.11 3.10
N ILE A 247 5.84 -13.29 3.89
CA ILE A 247 5.76 -14.35 4.91
C ILE A 247 5.88 -15.72 4.25
N SER A 248 5.10 -15.96 3.20
CA SER A 248 5.13 -17.20 2.43
C SER A 248 6.49 -17.50 1.83
N LEU A 249 7.16 -16.48 1.29
CA LEU A 249 8.51 -16.60 0.72
C LEU A 249 9.56 -16.95 1.77
N GLY A 250 9.44 -16.39 2.98
CA GLY A 250 10.31 -16.76 4.10
C GLY A 250 10.17 -18.24 4.48
N ILE A 251 8.94 -18.73 4.53
CA ILE A 251 8.61 -20.12 4.82
C ILE A 251 9.07 -21.05 3.69
N LEU A 252 8.81 -20.67 2.42
CA LEU A 252 9.30 -21.41 1.23
C LEU A 252 10.81 -21.59 1.26
N ARG A 253 11.57 -20.52 1.59
CA ARG A 253 13.03 -20.57 1.70
C ARG A 253 13.47 -21.55 2.77
N TYR A 254 12.85 -21.50 3.94
CA TYR A 254 13.13 -22.43 5.04
C TYR A 254 12.87 -23.89 4.63
N PHE A 255 11.72 -24.17 4.00
CA PHE A 255 11.36 -25.51 3.53
C PHE A 255 12.34 -26.02 2.47
N HIS A 256 12.70 -25.18 1.50
CA HIS A 256 13.67 -25.52 0.46
C HIS A 256 15.04 -25.95 1.07
N GLU A 257 15.58 -25.20 2.03
CA GLU A 257 16.85 -25.50 2.69
C GLU A 257 16.85 -26.83 3.45
N ARG A 258 15.68 -27.33 3.82
CA ARG A 258 15.51 -28.60 4.55
C ARG A 258 14.99 -29.74 3.68
N GLY A 259 14.96 -29.55 2.36
CA GLY A 259 14.51 -30.58 1.43
C GLY A 259 13.02 -30.90 1.53
N ILE A 260 12.21 -30.03 2.16
CA ILE A 260 10.75 -30.16 2.20
C ILE A 260 10.20 -29.67 0.86
N ARG A 261 9.52 -30.56 0.16
CA ARG A 261 9.06 -30.31 -1.20
C ARG A 261 7.71 -29.61 -1.18
N VAL A 262 7.68 -28.40 -1.75
CA VAL A 262 6.43 -27.68 -2.04
C VAL A 262 6.10 -27.87 -3.50
N PRO A 263 4.87 -28.29 -3.88
CA PRO A 263 3.70 -28.55 -3.03
C PRO A 263 3.56 -29.99 -2.50
N HIS A 264 4.49 -30.91 -2.81
CA HIS A 264 4.32 -32.35 -2.56
C HIS A 264 4.17 -32.72 -1.08
N ASP A 265 5.06 -32.20 -0.20
CA ASP A 265 5.02 -32.51 1.23
C ASP A 265 4.10 -31.52 1.96
N VAL A 266 4.06 -30.28 1.54
CA VAL A 266 3.23 -29.20 2.08
C VAL A 266 2.94 -28.15 1.01
N SER A 267 1.70 -27.68 0.92
CA SER A 267 1.35 -26.54 0.07
C SER A 267 1.66 -25.21 0.77
N VAL A 268 1.94 -24.14 -0.01
CA VAL A 268 2.17 -22.78 0.52
C VAL A 268 1.41 -21.78 -0.33
N VAL A 269 0.70 -20.85 0.33
CA VAL A 269 -0.04 -19.77 -0.34
C VAL A 269 0.19 -18.43 0.35
N GLY A 270 -0.07 -17.33 -0.35
CA GLY A 270 0.12 -15.99 0.20
C GLY A 270 -0.98 -15.00 -0.19
N PHE A 271 -0.74 -13.73 0.16
CA PHE A 271 -1.57 -12.59 -0.19
C PHE A 271 -0.68 -11.40 -0.57
N GLY A 272 -1.08 -10.69 -1.62
CA GLY A 272 -0.38 -9.49 -2.10
C GLY A 272 -0.19 -9.47 -3.60
N GLY A 273 0.11 -10.62 -4.22
CA GLY A 273 0.41 -10.69 -5.65
C GLY A 273 1.76 -10.05 -5.98
N TYR A 274 2.78 -10.29 -5.15
CA TYR A 274 4.10 -9.71 -5.38
C TYR A 274 4.79 -10.36 -6.56
N ASP A 275 5.49 -9.54 -7.36
CA ASP A 275 6.13 -10.00 -8.59
C ASP A 275 7.15 -11.14 -8.35
N VAL A 276 7.84 -11.09 -7.19
CA VAL A 276 8.77 -12.14 -6.78
C VAL A 276 8.08 -13.51 -6.60
N GLY A 277 6.80 -13.55 -6.22
CA GLY A 277 6.05 -14.79 -6.10
C GLY A 277 5.83 -15.52 -7.43
N ALA A 278 5.96 -14.84 -8.56
CA ALA A 278 5.87 -15.44 -9.89
C ALA A 278 7.19 -16.04 -10.40
N VAL A 279 8.33 -15.63 -9.82
CA VAL A 279 9.68 -16.03 -10.28
C VAL A 279 10.39 -17.00 -9.34
N VAL A 280 9.84 -17.24 -8.14
CA VAL A 280 10.34 -18.31 -7.25
C VAL A 280 9.85 -19.66 -7.73
N TYR A 281 10.51 -20.73 -7.27
CA TYR A 281 10.11 -22.10 -7.57
C TYR A 281 9.80 -22.87 -6.28
N PRO A 282 8.60 -23.47 -6.17
CA PRO A 282 7.45 -23.33 -7.08
C PRO A 282 6.88 -21.90 -7.02
N ALA A 283 6.26 -21.45 -8.13
CA ALA A 283 5.64 -20.12 -8.17
C ALA A 283 4.44 -20.06 -7.21
N LEU A 284 4.33 -18.96 -6.45
CA LEU A 284 3.43 -18.82 -5.31
C LEU A 284 1.98 -18.50 -5.73
N THR A 285 1.04 -19.37 -5.35
CA THR A 285 -0.40 -19.12 -5.40
C THR A 285 -0.77 -18.02 -4.39
N THR A 286 -1.52 -17.02 -4.81
CA THR A 286 -1.80 -15.84 -3.98
C THR A 286 -3.15 -15.18 -4.33
N VAL A 287 -3.69 -14.42 -3.39
CA VAL A 287 -4.71 -13.41 -3.69
C VAL A 287 -3.98 -12.08 -3.93
N ALA A 288 -4.06 -11.60 -5.17
CA ALA A 288 -3.36 -10.39 -5.60
C ALA A 288 -4.22 -9.14 -5.42
N PHE A 289 -3.57 -8.02 -5.11
CA PHE A 289 -4.15 -6.69 -4.97
C PHE A 289 -3.41 -5.71 -5.88
N ASP A 290 -4.18 -4.83 -6.54
CA ASP A 290 -3.59 -3.78 -7.38
C ASP A 290 -3.32 -2.52 -6.54
N TYR A 291 -2.14 -2.47 -5.92
CA TYR A 291 -1.72 -1.35 -5.09
C TYR A 291 -1.44 -0.08 -5.90
N GLU A 292 -1.05 -0.19 -7.17
CA GLU A 292 -0.87 0.99 -8.03
C GLU A 292 -2.24 1.61 -8.35
N LEU A 293 -3.22 0.81 -8.72
CA LEU A 293 -4.61 1.26 -8.90
C LEU A 293 -5.17 1.86 -7.61
N MET A 294 -4.84 1.28 -6.44
CA MET A 294 -5.22 1.82 -5.14
C MET A 294 -4.64 3.23 -4.94
N GLY A 295 -3.37 3.42 -5.25
CA GLY A 295 -2.72 4.73 -5.21
C GLY A 295 -3.37 5.75 -6.15
N MET A 296 -3.68 5.35 -7.39
CA MET A 296 -4.38 6.19 -8.36
C MET A 296 -5.78 6.58 -7.86
N LYS A 297 -6.56 5.63 -7.33
CA LYS A 297 -7.90 5.90 -6.77
C LYS A 297 -7.81 6.84 -5.56
N ALA A 298 -6.87 6.60 -4.65
CA ALA A 298 -6.65 7.44 -3.47
C ALA A 298 -6.34 8.90 -3.86
N ALA A 299 -5.42 9.11 -4.80
CA ALA A 299 -5.05 10.44 -5.28
C ALA A 299 -6.22 11.14 -5.98
N ASN A 300 -6.95 10.44 -6.86
CA ASN A 300 -8.15 11.00 -7.50
C ASN A 300 -9.22 11.38 -6.49
N TYR A 301 -9.41 10.56 -5.45
CA TYR A 301 -10.36 10.85 -4.39
C TYR A 301 -9.99 12.13 -3.63
N ILE A 302 -8.73 12.27 -3.23
CA ILE A 302 -8.20 13.49 -2.59
C ILE A 302 -8.40 14.71 -3.48
N LEU A 303 -8.09 14.63 -4.79
CA LEU A 303 -8.30 15.74 -5.73
C LEU A 303 -9.78 16.11 -5.86
N ASN A 304 -10.67 15.14 -5.85
CA ASN A 304 -12.11 15.39 -5.86
C ASN A 304 -12.58 16.10 -4.59
N MET A 305 -12.10 15.69 -3.42
CA MET A 305 -12.38 16.37 -2.15
C MET A 305 -11.91 17.83 -2.18
N LEU A 306 -10.68 18.10 -2.67
CA LEU A 306 -10.12 19.45 -2.80
C LEU A 306 -10.92 20.33 -3.76
N ARG A 307 -11.55 19.73 -4.78
CA ARG A 307 -12.43 20.43 -5.74
C ARG A 307 -13.87 20.58 -5.26
N GLY A 308 -14.17 20.16 -4.02
CA GLY A 308 -15.54 20.14 -3.48
C GLY A 308 -16.46 19.10 -4.13
N LYS A 309 -15.89 18.14 -4.85
CA LYS A 309 -16.57 17.01 -5.49
C LYS A 309 -16.30 15.76 -4.65
N GLY A 310 -17.30 14.99 -4.28
CA GLY A 310 -17.09 13.69 -3.63
C GLY A 310 -17.32 13.69 -2.11
N LYS A 311 -18.58 13.92 -1.73
CA LYS A 311 -19.03 13.74 -0.34
C LYS A 311 -19.79 12.41 -0.11
N ASP A 312 -20.09 11.65 -1.18
CA ASP A 312 -21.12 10.60 -1.11
C ASP A 312 -20.59 9.17 -0.92
N GLU A 313 -19.33 8.89 -1.23
CA GLU A 313 -18.74 7.56 -0.99
C GLU A 313 -17.63 7.65 0.07
N THR A 314 -17.93 7.24 1.29
CA THR A 314 -16.95 7.22 2.39
C THR A 314 -16.06 5.99 2.38
N ASN A 315 -16.46 4.93 1.65
CA ASN A 315 -15.76 3.66 1.62
C ASN A 315 -15.70 3.09 0.21
N LEU A 316 -14.49 2.91 -0.31
CA LEU A 316 -14.22 2.33 -1.61
C LEU A 316 -13.49 1.00 -1.43
N ASP A 317 -14.03 -0.08 -2.02
CA ASP A 317 -13.36 -1.37 -2.04
C ASP A 317 -12.49 -1.53 -3.29
N MET A 318 -11.36 -2.24 -3.11
CA MET A 318 -10.47 -2.62 -4.19
C MET A 318 -10.81 -4.02 -4.73
N PRO A 319 -10.65 -4.25 -6.05
CA PRO A 319 -10.85 -5.57 -6.63
C PRO A 319 -9.81 -6.57 -6.11
N LEU A 320 -10.26 -7.84 -5.98
CA LEU A 320 -9.43 -8.98 -5.58
C LEU A 320 -9.20 -9.89 -6.77
N PHE A 321 -7.95 -10.29 -7.01
CA PHE A 321 -7.57 -11.23 -8.08
C PHE A 321 -7.00 -12.50 -7.47
N PHE A 322 -7.62 -13.64 -7.74
CA PHE A 322 -7.05 -14.92 -7.35
C PHE A 322 -6.07 -15.38 -8.43
N VAL A 323 -4.84 -15.68 -8.04
CA VAL A 323 -3.76 -16.09 -8.93
C VAL A 323 -3.27 -17.47 -8.51
N GLU A 324 -3.78 -18.49 -9.18
CA GLU A 324 -3.35 -19.87 -8.99
C GLU A 324 -2.02 -20.11 -9.71
N ARG A 325 -1.08 -20.78 -9.01
CA ARG A 325 0.23 -21.17 -9.51
C ARG A 325 0.60 -22.57 -8.99
N GLU A 326 1.89 -22.87 -8.88
CA GLU A 326 2.42 -24.23 -8.67
C GLU A 326 2.55 -24.62 -7.19
N SER A 327 2.40 -23.70 -6.24
CA SER A 327 2.69 -23.93 -4.81
C SER A 327 1.60 -24.68 -4.03
N VAL A 328 0.53 -25.11 -4.71
CA VAL A 328 -0.58 -25.87 -4.11
C VAL A 328 -0.78 -27.17 -4.85
N ARG A 329 -0.90 -28.26 -4.11
CA ARG A 329 -1.36 -29.56 -4.66
C ARG A 329 -2.85 -29.81 -4.36
N ASN A 330 -3.49 -30.54 -5.24
CA ASN A 330 -4.82 -31.08 -4.96
C ASN A 330 -4.69 -32.39 -4.15
N VAL A 331 -5.06 -32.36 -2.87
CA VAL A 331 -4.97 -33.52 -1.97
C VAL A 331 -5.98 -34.59 -2.33
N ASN A 332 -7.05 -34.23 -3.07
CA ASN A 332 -8.07 -35.20 -3.56
C ASN A 332 -7.58 -36.04 -4.75
N ASP A 333 -6.52 -35.61 -5.46
CA ASP A 333 -5.95 -36.37 -6.57
C ASP A 333 -5.11 -37.55 -6.07
N GLN A 334 -5.65 -38.75 -6.19
CA GLN A 334 -4.96 -39.99 -5.79
C GLN A 334 -3.88 -40.48 -6.80
N SER A 335 -3.63 -39.70 -7.87
CA SER A 335 -2.68 -40.11 -8.93
C SER A 335 -1.21 -40.20 -8.42
N ASP A 336 -0.82 -39.45 -7.44
CA ASP A 336 0.54 -39.49 -6.88
C ASP A 336 0.79 -40.72 -5.97
N ALA A 337 -0.26 -41.29 -5.34
CA ALA A 337 -0.15 -42.47 -4.49
C ALA A 337 0.05 -43.77 -5.29
N LEU A 338 -0.46 -43.83 -6.52
CA LEU A 338 -0.33 -44.98 -7.41
C LEU A 338 1.07 -45.10 -8.02
N THR A 339 1.77 -44.01 -8.24
CA THR A 339 3.12 -44.01 -8.84
C THR A 339 4.18 -44.56 -7.89
N LEU A 340 4.06 -44.31 -6.57
CA LEU A 340 4.98 -44.88 -5.58
C LEU A 340 4.77 -46.38 -5.35
N ASN A 341 3.52 -46.87 -5.37
CA ASN A 341 3.24 -48.28 -5.19
C ASN A 341 3.62 -49.10 -6.43
N THR A 342 3.59 -48.54 -7.62
CA THR A 342 3.99 -49.22 -8.87
C THR A 342 5.52 -49.34 -8.96
N LEU A 343 6.27 -48.41 -8.41
CA LEU A 343 7.75 -48.48 -8.36
C LEU A 343 8.30 -49.38 -7.25
N LEU A 344 7.58 -49.56 -6.15
CA LEU A 344 7.97 -50.45 -5.05
C LEU A 344 7.49 -51.90 -5.24
N GLY A 345 6.55 -52.14 -6.14
CA GLY A 345 6.06 -53.47 -6.47
C GLY A 345 6.83 -54.18 -7.62
N SER A 346 7.90 -53.54 -8.17
CA SER A 346 8.75 -54.10 -9.25
C SER A 346 10.22 -54.25 -8.82
N LEU A 347 10.50 -54.34 -7.55
CA LEU A 347 11.76 -54.80 -6.93
C LEU A 347 11.44 -56.00 -6.06
#